data_f10fdbce3575007e1481eae773ff8224
#
_entry.id   f10fdbce3575007e1481eae773ff8224
#
_cell.length_a   1.000
_cell.length_b   1.000
_cell.length_c   1.000
_cell.angle_alpha   90.00
_cell.angle_beta   90.00
_cell.angle_gamma   90.00
#
_symmetry.space_group_name_H-M   'P 1'
#
loop_
_entity.id
_entity.type
_entity.pdbx_description
1 polymer ?
#
loop_
_entity_poly.entity_id
_entity_poly.type
_entity_poly.pdbx_seq_one_letter_code
_entity_poly.pdbx_strand_id
1 'polypeptide(L)'
;MADYKEKIKKLLALAESNNEHEAKAALLKAKELMAAHKISEIDLVEEKNKEVRKVYTGVTYTNRKDRWIGAIASTIANNYCCGCAVSREGKGKQTLEVMFIGFEDDVEICANIFKYAIDSCKSCSQYYLENIYKYRCNSKKVDNYVKNSYAVGFANGIYEAFNEQKNGKEAGWGLVMQTPNAVKEVMKSDFVSKNYRGKEKEINSKVYGEGFKEGKKFNPNDKLSA
;
A
#
# COMPACT_ATOMS: atom_id res chain seq x y z
N MET A 1 12.51 -5.93 -7.42
CA MET A 1 12.46 -7.39 -7.54
C MET A 1 12.05 -7.87 -8.91
N ALA A 2 11.03 -7.33 -9.54
CA ALA A 2 10.69 -7.69 -10.93
C ALA A 2 11.92 -7.68 -11.86
N ASP A 3 12.79 -6.69 -11.72
CA ASP A 3 14.04 -6.60 -12.50
C ASP A 3 15.01 -7.75 -12.22
N TYR A 4 15.18 -8.18 -10.95
CA TYR A 4 16.06 -9.29 -10.61
C TYR A 4 15.50 -10.66 -10.98
N LYS A 5 14.19 -10.90 -10.80
CA LYS A 5 13.54 -12.14 -11.23
C LYS A 5 13.59 -12.27 -12.76
N GLU A 6 13.32 -11.19 -13.48
CA GLU A 6 13.43 -11.17 -14.94
C GLU A 6 14.88 -11.37 -15.40
N LYS A 7 15.84 -10.76 -14.70
CA LYS A 7 17.26 -10.96 -14.95
C LYS A 7 17.70 -12.40 -14.66
N ILE A 8 17.22 -12.99 -13.57
CA ILE A 8 17.48 -14.40 -13.23
C ILE A 8 16.85 -15.31 -14.29
N LYS A 9 15.61 -15.07 -14.72
CA LYS A 9 14.97 -15.84 -15.81
C LYS A 9 15.77 -15.77 -17.11
N LYS A 10 16.27 -14.59 -17.50
CA LYS A 10 17.14 -14.43 -18.67
C LYS A 10 18.46 -15.19 -18.53
N LEU A 11 19.06 -15.15 -17.35
CA LEU A 11 20.30 -15.88 -17.07
C LEU A 11 20.09 -17.40 -17.07
N LEU A 12 18.96 -17.89 -16.53
CA LEU A 12 18.62 -19.31 -16.59
C LEU A 12 18.35 -19.78 -18.03
N ALA A 13 17.66 -18.96 -18.83
CA ALA A 13 17.47 -19.25 -20.25
C ALA A 13 18.79 -19.26 -21.02
N LEU A 14 19.74 -18.36 -20.69
CA LEU A 14 21.09 -18.36 -21.25
C LEU A 14 21.92 -19.56 -20.81
N ALA A 15 21.64 -20.11 -19.63
CA ALA A 15 22.28 -21.32 -19.13
C ALA A 15 21.88 -22.61 -19.91
N GLU A 16 20.82 -22.54 -20.74
CA GLU A 16 20.42 -23.61 -21.68
C GLU A 16 21.10 -23.44 -23.07
N SER A 17 21.99 -22.46 -23.22
CA SER A 17 22.74 -22.21 -24.46
C SER A 17 23.71 -23.38 -24.78
N ASN A 18 23.93 -23.62 -26.06
CA ASN A 18 24.88 -24.62 -26.55
C ASN A 18 26.36 -24.26 -26.28
N ASN A 19 26.64 -23.03 -25.85
CA ASN A 19 27.98 -22.59 -25.47
C ASN A 19 28.25 -22.91 -23.98
N GLU A 20 28.99 -23.94 -23.70
CA GLU A 20 29.23 -24.49 -22.37
C GLU A 20 29.84 -23.49 -21.39
N HIS A 21 30.74 -22.60 -21.85
CA HIS A 21 31.35 -21.56 -21.00
C HIS A 21 30.37 -20.47 -20.63
N GLU A 22 29.56 -20.04 -21.60
CA GLU A 22 28.52 -19.03 -21.40
C GLU A 22 27.39 -19.55 -20.51
N ALA A 23 26.95 -20.79 -20.74
CA ALA A 23 25.94 -21.47 -19.95
C ALA A 23 26.36 -21.62 -18.48
N LYS A 24 27.61 -22.04 -18.21
CA LYS A 24 28.14 -22.15 -16.85
C LYS A 24 28.23 -20.79 -16.14
N ALA A 25 28.71 -19.76 -16.84
CA ALA A 25 28.80 -18.40 -16.29
C ALA A 25 27.41 -17.83 -15.97
N ALA A 26 26.44 -18.01 -16.86
CA ALA A 26 25.07 -17.58 -16.69
C ALA A 26 24.39 -18.30 -15.51
N LEU A 27 24.57 -19.62 -15.40
CA LEU A 27 24.02 -20.40 -14.28
C LEU A 27 24.60 -19.99 -12.94
N LEU A 28 25.93 -19.76 -12.88
CA LEU A 28 26.57 -19.30 -11.64
C LEU A 28 26.01 -17.94 -11.21
N LYS A 29 25.87 -17.01 -12.16
CA LYS A 29 25.35 -15.67 -11.90
C LYS A 29 23.86 -15.68 -11.52
N ALA A 30 23.07 -16.57 -12.13
CA ALA A 30 21.68 -16.78 -11.71
C ALA A 30 21.61 -17.25 -10.25
N LYS A 31 22.39 -18.28 -9.87
CA LYS A 31 22.44 -18.80 -8.49
C LYS A 31 22.92 -17.76 -7.47
N GLU A 32 23.91 -16.94 -7.80
CA GLU A 32 24.35 -15.83 -6.96
C GLU A 32 23.21 -14.83 -6.71
N LEU A 33 22.48 -14.42 -7.76
CA LEU A 33 21.35 -13.50 -7.63
C LEU A 33 20.19 -14.13 -6.86
N MET A 34 19.90 -15.41 -7.09
CA MET A 34 18.89 -16.15 -6.34
C MET A 34 19.21 -16.18 -4.85
N ALA A 35 20.46 -16.50 -4.50
CA ALA A 35 20.92 -16.53 -3.10
C ALA A 35 20.90 -15.14 -2.46
N ALA A 36 21.41 -14.11 -3.17
CA ALA A 36 21.47 -12.74 -2.68
C ALA A 36 20.07 -12.15 -2.42
N HIS A 37 19.09 -12.54 -3.22
CA HIS A 37 17.72 -12.03 -3.14
C HIS A 37 16.71 -13.03 -2.55
N LYS A 38 17.18 -14.18 -2.04
CA LYS A 38 16.35 -15.28 -1.48
C LYS A 38 15.20 -15.68 -2.41
N ILE A 39 15.48 -15.73 -3.71
CA ILE A 39 14.55 -16.16 -4.77
C ILE A 39 14.80 -17.64 -5.04
N SER A 40 13.78 -18.48 -4.91
CA SER A 40 13.84 -19.91 -5.27
C SER A 40 13.44 -20.11 -6.74
N GLU A 41 13.78 -21.29 -7.30
CA GLU A 41 13.28 -21.67 -8.64
C GLU A 41 11.75 -21.77 -8.67
N ILE A 42 11.13 -22.19 -7.58
CA ILE A 42 9.68 -22.26 -7.41
C ILE A 42 9.06 -20.87 -7.55
N ASP A 43 9.67 -19.84 -6.94
CA ASP A 43 9.21 -18.44 -7.04
C ASP A 43 9.23 -17.90 -8.47
N LEU A 44 10.10 -18.46 -9.33
CA LEU A 44 10.20 -18.08 -10.75
C LEU A 44 9.13 -18.74 -11.61
N VAL A 45 8.68 -19.94 -11.23
CA VAL A 45 7.66 -20.73 -11.95
C VAL A 45 6.26 -20.33 -11.51
N GLU A 46 6.03 -20.14 -10.22
CA GLU A 46 4.72 -19.82 -9.65
C GLU A 46 4.16 -18.47 -10.11
N GLU A 47 5.02 -17.47 -10.39
CA GLU A 47 4.55 -16.18 -10.91
C GLU A 47 3.82 -16.25 -12.24
N LYS A 48 4.08 -17.26 -13.08
CA LYS A 48 3.39 -17.43 -14.37
C LYS A 48 1.94 -17.89 -14.23
N ASN A 49 1.58 -18.49 -13.09
CA ASN A 49 0.28 -19.12 -12.86
C ASN A 49 -0.56 -18.44 -11.77
N LYS A 50 -0.06 -17.41 -11.07
CA LYS A 50 -0.84 -16.70 -10.06
C LYS A 50 -1.82 -15.74 -10.74
N GLU A 51 -3.11 -15.98 -10.51
CA GLU A 51 -4.18 -15.10 -11.00
C GLU A 51 -4.20 -13.79 -10.19
N VAL A 52 -4.29 -12.66 -10.91
CA VAL A 52 -4.45 -11.35 -10.28
C VAL A 52 -5.91 -11.15 -9.92
N ARG A 53 -6.19 -10.97 -8.63
CA ARG A 53 -7.53 -10.77 -8.08
C ARG A 53 -7.80 -9.32 -7.76
N LYS A 54 -9.09 -8.97 -7.78
CA LYS A 54 -9.64 -7.67 -7.38
C LYS A 54 -10.51 -7.88 -6.16
N VAL A 55 -10.11 -7.32 -5.03
CA VAL A 55 -10.83 -7.48 -3.75
C VAL A 55 -11.37 -6.14 -3.28
N TYR A 56 -12.69 -6.06 -3.16
CA TYR A 56 -13.39 -4.93 -2.58
C TYR A 56 -13.30 -4.98 -1.07
N THR A 57 -12.95 -3.87 -0.45
CA THR A 57 -12.70 -3.82 0.99
C THR A 57 -13.97 -3.63 1.82
N GLY A 58 -15.08 -3.20 1.22
CA GLY A 58 -16.28 -2.73 1.91
C GLY A 58 -16.11 -1.33 2.54
N VAL A 59 -14.91 -0.75 2.48
CA VAL A 59 -14.68 0.60 3.03
C VAL A 59 -15.00 1.64 1.97
N THR A 60 -16.02 2.43 2.26
CA THR A 60 -16.49 3.50 1.39
C THR A 60 -16.15 4.87 1.93
N TYR A 61 -15.92 5.83 1.02
CA TYR A 61 -15.64 7.22 1.37
C TYR A 61 -16.05 8.18 0.27
N THR A 62 -16.00 9.48 0.55
CA THR A 62 -16.15 10.52 -0.46
C THR A 62 -14.91 11.40 -0.50
N ASN A 63 -14.45 11.77 -1.68
CA ASN A 63 -13.30 12.68 -1.83
C ASN A 63 -13.51 14.04 -1.14
N ARG A 64 -14.77 14.41 -0.91
CA ARG A 64 -15.12 15.66 -0.21
C ARG A 64 -14.91 15.56 1.30
N LYS A 65 -15.11 14.38 1.92
CA LYS A 65 -15.03 14.22 3.39
C LYS A 65 -13.76 13.54 3.84
N ASP A 66 -13.49 12.36 3.32
CA ASP A 66 -12.54 11.42 3.91
C ASP A 66 -11.44 11.00 2.91
N ARG A 67 -10.91 11.98 2.17
CA ARG A 67 -9.86 11.76 1.15
C ARG A 67 -8.62 11.02 1.71
N TRP A 68 -8.35 11.16 2.99
CA TRP A 68 -7.27 10.49 3.69
C TRP A 68 -7.38 8.96 3.64
N ILE A 69 -8.60 8.41 3.48
CA ILE A 69 -8.82 6.96 3.31
C ILE A 69 -8.12 6.44 2.05
N GLY A 70 -8.26 7.14 0.92
CA GLY A 70 -7.57 6.79 -0.31
C GLY A 70 -6.05 6.90 -0.20
N ALA A 71 -5.54 7.86 0.57
CA ALA A 71 -4.11 8.00 0.83
C ALA A 71 -3.56 6.80 1.64
N ILE A 72 -4.24 6.38 2.70
CA ILE A 72 -3.86 5.17 3.46
C ILE A 72 -3.90 3.94 2.56
N ALA A 73 -4.96 3.76 1.76
CA ALA A 73 -5.08 2.63 0.85
C ALA A 73 -3.90 2.55 -0.15
N SER A 74 -3.56 3.68 -0.77
CA SER A 74 -2.43 3.76 -1.70
C SER A 74 -1.09 3.46 -1.01
N THR A 75 -0.89 3.98 0.19
CA THR A 75 0.32 3.72 0.99
C THR A 75 0.47 2.24 1.29
N ILE A 76 -0.59 1.58 1.76
CA ILE A 76 -0.55 0.15 2.09
C ILE A 76 -0.33 -0.68 0.83
N ALA A 77 -1.09 -0.44 -0.25
CA ALA A 77 -0.92 -1.17 -1.51
C ALA A 77 0.53 -1.15 -2.01
N ASN A 78 1.15 0.03 -2.03
CA ASN A 78 2.53 0.22 -2.48
C ASN A 78 3.58 -0.49 -1.59
N ASN A 79 3.20 -0.87 -0.37
CA ASN A 79 4.08 -1.55 0.57
C ASN A 79 3.83 -3.06 0.66
N TYR A 80 2.75 -3.57 0.06
CA TYR A 80 2.37 -4.99 0.09
C TYR A 80 2.10 -5.57 -1.30
N CYS A 81 2.91 -5.21 -2.30
CA CYS A 81 2.90 -5.78 -3.65
C CYS A 81 1.58 -5.61 -4.43
N CYS A 82 0.67 -4.78 -3.96
CA CYS A 82 -0.65 -4.59 -4.55
C CYS A 82 -0.78 -3.29 -5.33
N GLY A 83 -1.78 -3.25 -6.22
CA GLY A 83 -2.37 -2.03 -6.75
C GLY A 83 -3.56 -1.59 -5.89
N CYS A 84 -3.90 -0.31 -5.97
CA CYS A 84 -5.09 0.25 -5.33
C CYS A 84 -5.92 1.01 -6.35
N ALA A 85 -7.21 0.73 -6.38
CA ALA A 85 -8.18 1.46 -7.18
C ALA A 85 -9.44 1.78 -6.37
N VAL A 86 -10.29 2.63 -6.94
CA VAL A 86 -11.59 2.95 -6.34
C VAL A 86 -12.70 2.67 -7.33
N SER A 87 -13.75 2.03 -6.87
CA SER A 87 -14.98 1.82 -7.62
C SER A 87 -16.04 2.83 -7.22
N ARG A 88 -16.91 3.19 -8.17
CA ARG A 88 -18.10 4.01 -7.91
C ARG A 88 -19.34 3.17 -8.08
N GLU A 89 -20.19 3.14 -7.07
CA GLU A 89 -21.52 2.54 -7.19
C GLU A 89 -22.46 3.42 -8.04
N GLY A 90 -22.42 3.21 -9.36
CA GLY A 90 -23.38 3.81 -10.30
C GLY A 90 -23.07 5.25 -10.74
N LYS A 91 -23.75 5.67 -11.82
CA LYS A 91 -23.63 7.03 -12.39
C LYS A 91 -24.18 8.07 -11.41
N GLY A 92 -23.39 9.11 -11.12
CA GLY A 92 -23.79 10.22 -10.26
C GLY A 92 -23.52 10.05 -8.76
N LYS A 93 -23.21 8.86 -8.26
CA LYS A 93 -22.85 8.65 -6.85
C LYS A 93 -21.43 9.19 -6.58
N GLN A 94 -21.29 9.93 -5.50
CA GLN A 94 -20.00 10.50 -5.05
C GLN A 94 -19.23 9.53 -4.13
N THR A 95 -19.86 8.44 -3.71
CA THR A 95 -19.27 7.42 -2.85
C THR A 95 -18.30 6.56 -3.66
N LEU A 96 -17.13 6.38 -3.12
CA LEU A 96 -16.04 5.57 -3.65
C LEU A 96 -15.82 4.41 -2.71
N GLU A 97 -15.67 3.20 -3.23
CA GLU A 97 -15.24 2.02 -2.50
C GLU A 97 -13.80 1.69 -2.85
N VAL A 98 -12.99 1.41 -1.83
CA VAL A 98 -11.57 1.01 -2.01
C VAL A 98 -11.50 -0.45 -2.43
N MET A 99 -10.65 -0.71 -3.42
CA MET A 99 -10.36 -2.04 -3.94
C MET A 99 -8.85 -2.24 -4.07
N PHE A 100 -8.39 -3.42 -3.67
CA PHE A 100 -7.01 -3.85 -3.89
C PHE A 100 -6.92 -4.83 -5.07
N ILE A 101 -5.81 -4.76 -5.78
CA ILE A 101 -5.52 -5.60 -6.95
C ILE A 101 -4.15 -6.22 -6.74
N GLY A 102 -4.05 -7.53 -6.76
CA GLY A 102 -2.82 -8.27 -6.49
C GLY A 102 -3.03 -9.77 -6.53
N PHE A 103 -2.04 -10.52 -6.09
CA PHE A 103 -2.20 -11.95 -5.86
C PHE A 103 -3.04 -12.19 -4.60
N GLU A 104 -3.68 -13.36 -4.50
CA GLU A 104 -4.66 -13.68 -3.46
C GLU A 104 -4.19 -13.36 -2.05
N ASP A 105 -3.02 -13.90 -1.67
CA ASP A 105 -2.44 -13.70 -0.33
C ASP A 105 -2.14 -12.21 -0.05
N ASP A 106 -1.59 -11.50 -1.05
CA ASP A 106 -1.20 -10.10 -0.92
C ASP A 106 -2.42 -9.18 -0.74
N VAL A 107 -3.51 -9.41 -1.50
CA VAL A 107 -4.72 -8.59 -1.39
C VAL A 107 -5.46 -8.80 -0.09
N GLU A 108 -5.45 -10.01 0.47
CA GLU A 108 -6.04 -10.30 1.78
C GLU A 108 -5.29 -9.60 2.90
N ILE A 109 -3.95 -9.66 2.88
CA ILE A 109 -3.09 -8.95 3.83
C ILE A 109 -3.34 -7.44 3.72
N CYS A 110 -3.32 -6.88 2.51
CA CYS A 110 -3.61 -5.47 2.26
C CYS A 110 -4.97 -5.06 2.81
N ALA A 111 -6.02 -5.83 2.55
CA ALA A 111 -7.37 -5.52 3.00
C ALA A 111 -7.49 -5.52 4.53
N ASN A 112 -6.84 -6.47 5.19
CA ASN A 112 -6.85 -6.59 6.65
C ASN A 112 -6.10 -5.44 7.32
N ILE A 113 -4.88 -5.14 6.86
CA ILE A 113 -4.07 -4.02 7.38
C ILE A 113 -4.77 -2.69 7.11
N PHE A 114 -5.37 -2.52 5.94
CA PHE A 114 -6.12 -1.32 5.60
C PHE A 114 -7.31 -1.09 6.53
N LYS A 115 -8.15 -2.10 6.76
CA LYS A 115 -9.26 -1.99 7.69
C LYS A 115 -8.79 -1.62 9.08
N TYR A 116 -7.74 -2.28 9.58
CA TYR A 116 -7.14 -1.96 10.86
C TYR A 116 -6.64 -0.50 10.92
N ALA A 117 -5.95 -0.01 9.89
CA ALA A 117 -5.49 1.38 9.84
C ALA A 117 -6.65 2.39 9.84
N ILE A 118 -7.74 2.10 9.13
CA ILE A 118 -8.94 2.93 9.11
C ILE A 118 -9.62 2.98 10.48
N ASP A 119 -9.79 1.83 11.12
CA ASP A 119 -10.43 1.73 12.43
C ASP A 119 -9.58 2.39 13.51
N SER A 120 -8.26 2.19 13.49
CA SER A 120 -7.32 2.87 14.38
C SER A 120 -7.39 4.39 14.21
N CYS A 121 -7.32 4.89 12.98
CA CYS A 121 -7.42 6.32 12.69
C CYS A 121 -8.74 6.92 13.21
N LYS A 122 -9.87 6.25 12.95
CA LYS A 122 -11.18 6.71 13.41
C LYS A 122 -11.26 6.72 14.94
N SER A 123 -10.81 5.67 15.60
CA SER A 123 -10.83 5.54 17.05
C SER A 123 -9.92 6.59 17.71
N CYS A 124 -8.69 6.73 17.25
CA CYS A 124 -7.76 7.71 17.78
C CYS A 124 -8.21 9.16 17.54
N SER A 125 -8.78 9.47 16.37
CA SER A 125 -9.30 10.81 16.09
C SER A 125 -10.54 11.15 16.94
N GLN A 126 -11.38 10.17 17.22
CA GLN A 126 -12.53 10.31 18.11
C GLN A 126 -12.06 10.54 19.55
N TYR A 127 -11.15 9.70 20.04
CA TYR A 127 -10.57 9.85 21.37
C TYR A 127 -9.92 11.21 21.57
N TYR A 128 -9.13 11.66 20.58
CA TYR A 128 -8.50 12.97 20.60
C TYR A 128 -9.52 14.10 20.71
N LEU A 129 -10.58 14.05 19.91
CA LEU A 129 -11.65 15.04 19.94
C LEU A 129 -12.34 15.10 21.32
N GLU A 130 -12.59 13.94 21.92
CA GLU A 130 -13.39 13.84 23.17
C GLU A 130 -12.58 14.18 24.41
N ASN A 131 -11.32 13.78 24.46
CA ASN A 131 -10.52 13.81 25.68
C ASN A 131 -9.39 14.84 25.68
N ILE A 132 -8.91 15.25 24.51
CA ILE A 132 -7.71 16.09 24.41
C ILE A 132 -8.01 17.48 23.82
N TYR A 133 -8.95 17.58 22.87
CA TYR A 133 -9.24 18.83 22.18
C TYR A 133 -10.02 19.80 23.07
N LYS A 134 -9.33 20.81 23.58
CA LYS A 134 -9.86 21.77 24.59
C LYS A 134 -10.90 22.75 24.05
N TYR A 135 -10.97 22.95 22.74
CA TYR A 135 -11.86 23.96 22.11
C TYR A 135 -13.11 23.33 21.52
N ARG A 136 -13.56 22.22 22.09
CA ARG A 136 -14.75 21.51 21.64
C ARG A 136 -15.99 22.39 21.87
N CYS A 137 -16.74 22.60 20.80
CA CYS A 137 -18.08 23.19 20.85
C CYS A 137 -19.03 22.16 20.25
N ASN A 138 -20.30 22.20 20.63
CA ASN A 138 -21.35 21.28 20.14
C ASN A 138 -21.69 21.54 18.65
N SER A 139 -20.68 21.54 17.79
CA SER A 139 -20.80 21.78 16.36
C SER A 139 -20.20 20.65 15.56
N LYS A 140 -21.04 19.90 14.84
CA LYS A 140 -20.60 18.85 13.91
C LYS A 140 -19.58 19.33 12.88
N LYS A 141 -19.59 20.62 12.53
CA LYS A 141 -18.63 21.21 11.58
C LYS A 141 -17.24 21.28 12.21
N VAL A 142 -17.12 21.67 13.47
CA VAL A 142 -15.86 21.72 14.22
C VAL A 142 -15.34 20.30 14.46
N ASP A 143 -16.19 19.40 14.88
CA ASP A 143 -15.82 18.00 15.12
C ASP A 143 -15.25 17.35 13.84
N ASN A 144 -15.93 17.54 12.71
CA ASN A 144 -15.46 17.02 11.42
C ASN A 144 -14.15 17.69 10.97
N TYR A 145 -13.93 18.96 11.25
CA TYR A 145 -12.70 19.67 10.96
C TYR A 145 -11.52 19.08 11.77
N VAL A 146 -11.73 18.87 13.07
CA VAL A 146 -10.73 18.28 13.97
C VAL A 146 -10.39 16.85 13.55
N LYS A 147 -11.41 15.99 13.40
CA LYS A 147 -11.20 14.60 12.97
C LYS A 147 -10.50 14.51 11.62
N ASN A 148 -10.88 15.36 10.65
CA ASN A 148 -10.23 15.36 9.35
C ASN A 148 -8.77 15.82 9.44
N SER A 149 -8.46 16.86 10.24
CA SER A 149 -7.08 17.30 10.45
C SER A 149 -6.21 16.21 11.06
N TYR A 150 -6.73 15.52 12.07
CA TYR A 150 -6.07 14.38 12.69
C TYR A 150 -5.84 13.23 11.69
N ALA A 151 -6.86 12.85 10.96
CA ALA A 151 -6.80 11.73 10.03
C ALA A 151 -5.86 11.97 8.85
N VAL A 152 -5.76 13.20 8.35
CA VAL A 152 -4.75 13.57 7.33
C VAL A 152 -3.35 13.45 7.92
N GLY A 153 -3.14 13.91 9.15
CA GLY A 153 -1.86 13.73 9.86
C GLY A 153 -1.52 12.25 10.03
N PHE A 154 -2.47 11.45 10.49
CA PHE A 154 -2.31 10.00 10.68
C PHE A 154 -1.93 9.28 9.36
N ALA A 155 -2.61 9.58 8.26
CA ALA A 155 -2.29 9.02 6.96
C ALA A 155 -0.86 9.35 6.50
N ASN A 156 -0.43 10.59 6.71
CA ASN A 156 0.93 11.01 6.38
C ASN A 156 1.97 10.40 7.34
N GLY A 157 1.61 10.18 8.60
CA GLY A 157 2.43 9.47 9.58
C GLY A 157 2.70 8.02 9.18
N ILE A 158 1.66 7.29 8.75
CA ILE A 158 1.81 5.94 8.19
C ILE A 158 2.73 5.95 6.96
N TYR A 159 2.52 6.88 6.03
CA TYR A 159 3.36 7.01 4.84
C TYR A 159 4.83 7.18 5.20
N GLU A 160 5.13 8.06 6.17
CA GLU A 160 6.49 8.31 6.62
C GLU A 160 7.10 7.10 7.31
N ALA A 161 6.34 6.40 8.17
CA ALA A 161 6.80 5.17 8.83
C ALA A 161 7.23 4.10 7.81
N PHE A 162 6.44 3.90 6.76
CA PHE A 162 6.81 2.96 5.69
C PHE A 162 8.00 3.44 4.85
N ASN A 163 8.16 4.74 4.63
CA ASN A 163 9.32 5.28 3.92
C ASN A 163 10.61 5.14 4.75
N GLU A 164 10.55 5.39 6.05
CA GLU A 164 11.68 5.18 6.95
C GLU A 164 12.14 3.71 6.98
N GLN A 165 11.19 2.76 6.96
CA GLN A 165 11.49 1.34 6.87
C GLN A 165 12.18 0.98 5.54
N LYS A 166 11.74 1.57 4.42
CA LYS A 166 12.37 1.33 3.10
C LYS A 166 13.79 1.90 3.00
N ASN A 167 14.03 3.05 3.62
CA ASN A 167 15.31 3.76 3.53
C ASN A 167 16.29 3.36 4.65
N GLY A 168 15.86 2.55 5.62
CA GLY A 168 16.69 2.06 6.71
C GLY A 168 17.74 1.04 6.27
N LYS A 169 18.58 0.59 7.22
CA LYS A 169 19.67 -0.39 6.98
C LYS A 169 19.18 -1.75 6.42
N GLU A 170 17.89 -1.99 6.43
CA GLU A 170 17.23 -3.15 5.84
C GLU A 170 16.69 -2.86 4.42
N ALA A 171 17.39 -2.05 3.63
CA ALA A 171 16.99 -1.69 2.26
C ALA A 171 16.75 -2.90 1.32
N GLY A 172 17.18 -4.10 1.71
CA GLY A 172 16.82 -5.36 1.03
C GLY A 172 15.31 -5.63 0.98
N TRP A 173 14.54 -5.14 1.95
CA TRP A 173 13.07 -5.31 1.98
C TRP A 173 12.34 -4.42 0.97
N GLY A 174 12.85 -3.23 0.68
CA GLY A 174 12.26 -2.34 -0.33
C GLY A 174 12.23 -2.92 -1.75
N LEU A 175 13.15 -3.86 -2.05
CA LEU A 175 13.18 -4.59 -3.31
C LEU A 175 12.17 -5.76 -3.33
N VAL A 176 11.88 -6.34 -2.17
CA VAL A 176 10.94 -7.48 -2.03
C VAL A 176 9.49 -7.03 -2.22
N MET A 177 9.17 -5.78 -1.87
CA MET A 177 7.80 -5.28 -1.83
C MET A 177 7.39 -4.43 -3.06
N GLN A 178 8.00 -4.68 -4.22
CA GLN A 178 7.57 -4.03 -5.46
C GLN A 178 6.32 -4.71 -6.04
N THR A 179 5.36 -3.89 -6.46
CA THR A 179 4.17 -4.39 -7.16
C THR A 179 4.57 -5.21 -8.39
N PRO A 180 4.12 -6.47 -8.53
CA PRO A 180 4.43 -7.35 -9.65
C PRO A 180 4.01 -6.76 -11.01
N ASN A 181 4.71 -7.13 -12.09
CA ASN A 181 4.38 -6.63 -13.42
C ASN A 181 2.97 -7.04 -13.86
N ALA A 182 2.53 -8.26 -13.55
CA ALA A 182 1.17 -8.71 -13.85
C ALA A 182 0.10 -7.81 -13.22
N VAL A 183 0.31 -7.39 -11.96
CA VAL A 183 -0.59 -6.43 -11.27
C VAL A 183 -0.56 -5.06 -11.94
N LYS A 184 0.62 -4.57 -12.34
CA LYS A 184 0.77 -3.29 -13.03
C LYS A 184 0.08 -3.29 -14.39
N GLU A 185 0.11 -4.41 -15.11
CA GLU A 185 -0.58 -4.57 -16.40
C GLU A 185 -2.10 -4.51 -16.23
N VAL A 186 -2.66 -5.24 -15.26
CA VAL A 186 -4.09 -5.18 -14.92
C VAL A 186 -4.48 -3.76 -14.48
N MET A 187 -3.63 -3.08 -13.70
CA MET A 187 -3.89 -1.69 -13.31
C MET A 187 -3.91 -0.73 -14.50
N LYS A 188 -3.10 -0.96 -15.52
CA LYS A 188 -3.06 -0.12 -16.75
C LYS A 188 -4.22 -0.42 -17.69
N SER A 189 -4.62 -1.70 -17.84
CA SER A 189 -5.69 -2.12 -18.76
C SER A 189 -7.08 -1.75 -18.24
N ASP A 190 -7.32 -1.97 -16.96
CA ASP A 190 -8.67 -1.95 -16.39
C ASP A 190 -9.03 -0.65 -15.68
N PHE A 191 -8.02 0.17 -15.36
CA PHE A 191 -8.23 1.38 -14.58
C PHE A 191 -7.67 2.64 -15.24
N VAL A 192 -8.46 3.70 -15.18
CA VAL A 192 -8.05 5.03 -15.67
C VAL A 192 -7.49 5.83 -14.50
N SER A 193 -6.23 6.24 -14.60
CA SER A 193 -5.65 7.19 -13.66
C SER A 193 -6.31 8.56 -13.82
N LYS A 194 -6.95 9.04 -12.76
CA LYS A 194 -7.55 10.38 -12.72
C LYS A 194 -6.97 11.19 -11.58
N ASN A 195 -6.33 12.30 -11.91
CA ASN A 195 -5.92 13.27 -10.91
C ASN A 195 -7.16 14.01 -10.38
N TYR A 196 -7.47 13.83 -9.11
CA TYR A 196 -8.52 14.59 -8.45
C TYR A 196 -8.00 15.98 -8.08
N ARG A 197 -8.57 17.02 -8.70
CA ARG A 197 -8.30 18.44 -8.39
C ARG A 197 -9.43 18.99 -7.50
N GLY A 198 -9.47 18.58 -6.24
CA GLY A 198 -10.37 19.17 -5.25
C GLY A 198 -9.72 20.35 -4.55
N LYS A 199 -10.55 21.24 -4.00
CA LYS A 199 -10.04 22.30 -3.10
C LYS A 199 -9.35 21.66 -1.90
N GLU A 200 -8.18 22.17 -1.55
CA GLU A 200 -7.52 21.81 -0.30
C GLU A 200 -8.41 22.26 0.86
N LYS A 201 -8.52 21.39 1.86
CA LYS A 201 -9.23 21.74 3.09
C LYS A 201 -8.26 22.43 4.04
N GLU A 202 -8.78 23.39 4.77
CA GLU A 202 -8.07 23.93 5.93
C GLU A 202 -7.78 22.80 6.92
N ILE A 203 -6.56 22.80 7.46
CA ILE A 203 -6.07 21.81 8.41
C ILE A 203 -5.58 22.55 9.64
N ASN A 204 -5.98 22.07 10.82
CA ASN A 204 -5.41 22.54 12.08
C ASN A 204 -4.03 21.89 12.27
N SER A 205 -2.97 22.68 12.18
CA SER A 205 -1.58 22.21 12.23
C SER A 205 -1.24 21.45 13.51
N LYS A 206 -1.79 21.86 14.66
CA LYS A 206 -1.56 21.17 15.95
C LYS A 206 -2.21 19.79 15.97
N VAL A 207 -3.48 19.72 15.54
CA VAL A 207 -4.24 18.47 15.48
C VAL A 207 -3.62 17.51 14.46
N TYR A 208 -3.20 18.03 13.31
CA TYR A 208 -2.46 17.28 12.31
C TYR A 208 -1.17 16.69 12.89
N GLY A 209 -0.39 17.48 13.64
CA GLY A 209 0.85 17.02 14.26
C GLY A 209 0.64 15.85 15.23
N GLU A 210 -0.45 15.85 16.00
CA GLU A 210 -0.78 14.73 16.89
C GLU A 210 -1.18 13.47 16.08
N GLY A 211 -2.01 13.64 15.06
CA GLY A 211 -2.34 12.54 14.16
C GLY A 211 -1.11 11.95 13.46
N PHE A 212 -0.18 12.81 13.01
CA PHE A 212 1.07 12.39 12.37
C PHE A 212 1.96 11.56 13.30
N LYS A 213 2.12 12.00 14.55
CA LYS A 213 2.88 11.25 15.56
C LYS A 213 2.29 9.86 15.80
N GLU A 214 0.97 9.78 15.87
CA GLU A 214 0.29 8.52 16.11
C GLU A 214 0.36 7.60 14.87
N GLY A 215 0.19 8.15 13.69
CA GLY A 215 0.36 7.42 12.43
C GLY A 215 1.77 6.85 12.24
N LYS A 216 2.81 7.54 12.71
CA LYS A 216 4.19 7.01 12.71
C LYS A 216 4.40 5.81 13.62
N LYS A 217 3.57 5.64 14.65
CA LYS A 217 3.61 4.47 15.54
C LYS A 217 2.83 3.29 15.01
N PHE A 218 2.06 3.48 13.91
CA PHE A 218 1.25 2.42 13.34
C PHE A 218 2.11 1.22 12.94
N ASN A 219 1.85 0.09 13.57
CA ASN A 219 2.53 -1.17 13.30
C ASN A 219 1.54 -2.20 12.74
N PRO A 220 1.66 -2.59 11.46
CA PRO A 220 0.78 -3.59 10.87
C PRO A 220 0.83 -4.96 11.56
N ASN A 221 1.97 -5.29 12.20
CA ASN A 221 2.16 -6.59 12.86
C ASN A 221 1.34 -6.75 14.13
N ASP A 222 0.87 -5.65 14.76
CA ASP A 222 0.04 -5.72 15.96
C ASP A 222 -1.29 -6.44 15.71
N LYS A 223 -1.74 -6.51 14.46
CA LYS A 223 -2.94 -7.27 14.07
C LYS A 223 -2.65 -8.67 13.53
N LEU A 224 -1.46 -8.93 13.02
CA LEU A 224 -1.11 -10.24 12.47
C LEU A 224 -0.76 -11.25 13.58
N SER A 225 -0.56 -10.77 14.81
CA SER A 225 -0.24 -11.56 16.01
C SER A 225 -1.43 -11.76 16.96
N ALA A 226 -2.61 -11.27 16.63
CA ALA A 226 -3.86 -11.46 17.37
C ALA A 226 -4.81 -12.39 16.63
#